data_f3d71cbaf0df1269671d04dd18fa2b97
#
_entry.id   f3d71cbaf0df1269671d04dd18fa2b97
#
_cell.length_a   1.000
_cell.length_b   1.000
_cell.length_c   1.000
_cell.angle_alpha   90.00
_cell.angle_beta   90.00
_cell.angle_gamma   90.00
#
_symmetry.space_group_name_H-M   'P 1'
#
loop_
_entity.id
_entity.type
_entity.pdbx_description
1 polymer ?
#
loop_
_entity_poly.entity_id
_entity_poly.type
_entity_poly.pdbx_seq_one_letter_code
_entity_poly.pdbx_strand_id
1 'polypeptide(L)'
;MKDKILLYHKNCPDGYGSRWCFERKWGDEMSYIPVAHGAPPPEGLEDKDIWIADFSYPRDILLVLKEKNRSITVIDHHKTAEDTLKDLDFCHFDMSHCGAILSWYYCNGLNKEPPLLLKYIEDQDLWKWQMPFAKEILAVIDSYDYSFRLWEELNYRLQDDQKFSEFLAEGSALLRQREKKIKEIYAKKHTLTVFGEEIPAVNSPLYQSELAARVAEEAGTKYGLAYYFDGDGYVFSIRCGKEKDFDVSAVAVKFGGGGHKAASGFKVKNLKDLNECKVEIPAAERKNHQHD
;
A
#
# COMPACT_ATOMS: atom_id res chain seq x y z
N MET A 1 -9.18 8.22 -24.87
CA MET A 1 -9.41 8.62 -23.48
C MET A 1 -10.29 9.86 -23.47
N LYS A 2 -11.09 10.05 -22.41
CA LYS A 2 -11.90 11.27 -22.20
C LYS A 2 -11.00 12.45 -21.85
N ASP A 3 -11.56 13.65 -21.81
CA ASP A 3 -10.80 14.86 -21.50
C ASP A 3 -10.43 14.99 -20.03
N LYS A 4 -11.25 14.42 -19.14
CA LYS A 4 -10.99 14.31 -17.70
C LYS A 4 -10.44 12.92 -17.41
N ILE A 5 -9.33 12.85 -16.70
CA ILE A 5 -8.63 11.59 -16.38
C ILE A 5 -8.27 11.57 -14.89
N LEU A 6 -8.67 10.49 -14.21
CA LEU A 6 -8.14 10.15 -12.90
C LEU A 6 -7.12 9.03 -13.04
N LEU A 7 -5.91 9.27 -12.58
CA LEU A 7 -4.90 8.26 -12.30
C LEU A 7 -4.98 7.93 -10.82
N TYR A 8 -5.15 6.66 -10.46
CA TYR A 8 -5.27 6.25 -9.06
C TYR A 8 -4.40 5.03 -8.74
N HIS A 9 -3.97 4.91 -7.49
CA HIS A 9 -3.11 3.81 -7.06
C HIS A 9 -3.81 2.46 -7.27
N LYS A 10 -3.12 1.55 -7.98
CA LYS A 10 -3.64 0.25 -8.37
C LYS A 10 -3.56 -0.76 -7.21
N ASN A 11 -4.54 -1.67 -7.15
CA ASN A 11 -4.58 -2.82 -6.22
C ASN A 11 -4.55 -2.42 -4.73
N CYS A 12 -5.05 -1.24 -4.41
CA CYS A 12 -5.14 -0.71 -3.07
C CYS A 12 -6.59 -0.28 -2.78
N PRO A 13 -7.18 -0.62 -1.62
CA PRO A 13 -8.51 -0.14 -1.23
C PRO A 13 -8.58 1.39 -1.16
N ASP A 14 -7.51 2.06 -0.73
CA ASP A 14 -7.43 3.52 -0.64
C ASP A 14 -7.44 4.17 -2.02
N GLY A 15 -6.58 3.69 -2.95
CA GLY A 15 -6.60 4.16 -4.32
C GLY A 15 -7.93 3.91 -5.02
N TYR A 16 -8.56 2.74 -4.80
CA TYR A 16 -9.89 2.49 -5.34
C TYR A 16 -10.97 3.33 -4.67
N GLY A 17 -10.87 3.61 -3.39
CA GLY A 17 -11.72 4.55 -2.66
C GLY A 17 -11.65 5.95 -3.24
N SER A 18 -10.45 6.41 -3.60
CA SER A 18 -10.25 7.66 -4.34
C SER A 18 -11.00 7.64 -5.68
N ARG A 19 -10.81 6.59 -6.49
CA ARG A 19 -11.57 6.39 -7.73
C ARG A 19 -13.07 6.43 -7.50
N TRP A 20 -13.58 5.72 -6.49
CA TRP A 20 -15.00 5.65 -6.18
C TRP A 20 -15.59 7.04 -5.88
N CYS A 21 -14.87 7.90 -5.15
CA CYS A 21 -15.27 9.29 -4.89
C CYS A 21 -15.41 10.09 -6.19
N PHE A 22 -14.44 9.97 -7.07
CA PHE A 22 -14.46 10.64 -8.38
C PHE A 22 -15.54 10.09 -9.30
N GLU A 23 -15.75 8.77 -9.32
CA GLU A 23 -16.78 8.12 -10.14
C GLU A 23 -18.20 8.51 -9.69
N ARG A 24 -18.43 8.71 -8.39
CA ARG A 24 -19.69 9.27 -7.87
C ARG A 24 -19.96 10.69 -8.36
N LYS A 25 -18.93 11.48 -8.56
CA LYS A 25 -19.06 12.90 -8.96
C LYS A 25 -19.14 13.07 -10.47
N TRP A 26 -18.33 12.36 -11.23
CA TRP A 26 -18.19 12.56 -12.68
C TRP A 26 -18.71 11.40 -13.53
N GLY A 27 -18.97 10.23 -12.94
CA GLY A 27 -19.50 9.07 -13.67
C GLY A 27 -18.76 8.80 -14.98
N ASP A 28 -19.53 8.69 -16.03
CA ASP A 28 -19.00 8.44 -17.37
C ASP A 28 -18.33 9.64 -18.07
N GLU A 29 -18.26 10.82 -17.44
CA GLU A 29 -17.54 11.97 -18.02
C GLU A 29 -16.02 11.85 -17.89
N MET A 30 -15.52 10.97 -17.03
CA MET A 30 -14.11 10.79 -16.71
C MET A 30 -13.58 9.41 -17.11
N SER A 31 -12.29 9.32 -17.44
CA SER A 31 -11.56 8.06 -17.57
C SER A 31 -10.83 7.76 -16.27
N TYR A 32 -10.86 6.50 -15.80
CA TYR A 32 -10.25 6.03 -14.54
C TYR A 32 -9.16 5.02 -14.85
N ILE A 33 -7.91 5.37 -14.62
CA ILE A 33 -6.75 4.55 -15.00
C ILE A 33 -5.99 4.13 -13.74
N PRO A 34 -5.93 2.82 -13.42
CA PRO A 34 -5.13 2.32 -12.33
C PRO A 34 -3.64 2.36 -12.67
N VAL A 35 -2.81 2.89 -11.78
CA VAL A 35 -1.37 2.99 -11.94
C VAL A 35 -0.67 2.22 -10.84
N ALA A 36 0.24 1.30 -11.21
CA ALA A 36 1.07 0.58 -10.25
C ALA A 36 2.19 1.49 -9.73
N HIS A 37 2.62 1.25 -8.49
CA HIS A 37 3.75 1.99 -7.92
C HIS A 37 5.00 1.88 -8.81
N GLY A 38 5.63 3.03 -9.11
CA GLY A 38 6.83 3.09 -9.96
C GLY A 38 6.58 2.91 -11.47
N ALA A 39 5.34 2.67 -11.91
CA ALA A 39 5.03 2.60 -13.33
C ALA A 39 5.11 4.00 -13.97
N PRO A 40 5.53 4.11 -15.26
CA PRO A 40 5.50 5.38 -15.97
C PRO A 40 4.07 5.86 -16.19
N PRO A 41 3.88 7.17 -16.49
CA PRO A 41 2.58 7.69 -16.89
C PRO A 41 2.04 6.94 -18.09
N PRO A 42 0.72 6.68 -18.15
CA PRO A 42 0.07 6.11 -19.33
C PRO A 42 0.28 7.00 -20.58
N GLU A 43 0.27 6.39 -21.75
CA GLU A 43 0.30 7.13 -23.01
C GLU A 43 -0.99 7.93 -23.24
N GLY A 44 -0.92 8.99 -24.06
CA GLY A 44 -2.08 9.80 -24.46
C GLY A 44 -2.58 10.78 -23.39
N LEU A 45 -1.74 11.17 -22.47
CA LEU A 45 -2.00 12.21 -21.45
C LEU A 45 -1.58 13.60 -21.96
N GLU A 46 -2.13 14.04 -23.08
CA GLU A 46 -1.87 15.39 -23.63
C GLU A 46 -3.21 16.13 -23.82
N ASP A 47 -3.23 17.44 -23.55
CA ASP A 47 -4.42 18.29 -23.61
C ASP A 47 -5.59 17.79 -22.74
N LYS A 48 -5.30 17.33 -21.52
CA LYS A 48 -6.27 16.75 -20.58
C LYS A 48 -6.35 17.55 -19.28
N ASP A 49 -7.44 17.31 -18.55
CA ASP A 49 -7.54 17.63 -17.13
C ASP A 49 -7.25 16.37 -16.34
N ILE A 50 -6.15 16.35 -15.58
CA ILE A 50 -5.62 15.15 -14.92
C ILE A 50 -5.71 15.31 -13.41
N TRP A 51 -6.24 14.29 -12.75
CA TRP A 51 -6.12 14.09 -11.30
C TRP A 51 -5.26 12.86 -11.03
N ILE A 52 -4.43 12.95 -10.01
CA ILE A 52 -3.59 11.86 -9.51
C ILE A 52 -3.96 11.69 -8.04
N ALA A 53 -4.45 10.52 -7.64
CA ALA A 53 -4.94 10.28 -6.30
C ALA A 53 -4.31 9.04 -5.66
N ASP A 54 -3.94 9.18 -4.36
CA ASP A 54 -3.33 8.15 -3.53
C ASP A 54 -1.94 7.69 -4.03
N PHE A 55 -1.28 8.50 -4.82
CA PHE A 55 0.14 8.37 -5.17
C PHE A 55 0.64 9.64 -5.85
N SER A 56 1.96 9.75 -5.97
CA SER A 56 2.58 10.85 -6.73
C SER A 56 3.65 10.32 -7.67
N TYR A 57 3.79 10.93 -8.84
CA TYR A 57 4.97 10.77 -9.68
C TYR A 57 6.15 11.60 -9.17
N PRO A 58 7.39 11.25 -9.52
CA PRO A 58 8.56 12.11 -9.33
C PRO A 58 8.34 13.52 -9.90
N ARG A 59 8.99 14.50 -9.30
CA ARG A 59 8.82 15.94 -9.61
C ARG A 59 9.01 16.27 -11.09
N ASP A 60 10.03 15.73 -11.71
CA ASP A 60 10.36 15.94 -13.13
C ASP A 60 9.23 15.44 -14.04
N ILE A 61 8.64 14.29 -13.73
CA ILE A 61 7.49 13.74 -14.45
C ILE A 61 6.26 14.63 -14.27
N LEU A 62 5.97 15.10 -13.05
CA LEU A 62 4.83 15.98 -12.77
C LEU A 62 4.93 17.32 -13.52
N LEU A 63 6.13 17.90 -13.60
CA LEU A 63 6.35 19.14 -14.33
C LEU A 63 6.14 18.96 -15.84
N VAL A 64 6.60 17.85 -16.42
CA VAL A 64 6.32 17.50 -17.83
C VAL A 64 4.83 17.29 -18.08
N LEU A 65 4.12 16.59 -17.18
CA LEU A 65 2.68 16.40 -17.27
C LEU A 65 1.92 17.73 -17.18
N LYS A 66 2.38 18.65 -16.29
CA LYS A 66 1.78 19.98 -16.12
C LYS A 66 1.93 20.83 -17.38
N GLU A 67 3.09 20.78 -18.03
CA GLU A 67 3.36 21.53 -19.27
C GLU A 67 2.49 21.04 -20.45
N LYS A 68 2.27 19.73 -20.53
CA LYS A 68 1.55 19.10 -21.66
C LYS A 68 0.03 19.07 -21.50
N ASN A 69 -0.52 19.46 -20.35
CA ASN A 69 -1.93 19.29 -20.03
C ASN A 69 -2.60 20.59 -19.60
N ARG A 70 -3.91 20.66 -19.77
CA ARG A 70 -4.71 21.84 -19.38
C ARG A 70 -4.64 22.09 -17.87
N SER A 71 -4.80 21.03 -17.10
CA SER A 71 -4.67 21.05 -15.66
C SER A 71 -4.12 19.76 -15.10
N ILE A 72 -3.45 19.84 -13.96
CA ILE A 72 -3.04 18.70 -13.15
C ILE A 72 -3.35 18.99 -11.69
N THR A 73 -3.83 17.99 -10.97
CA THR A 73 -4.07 18.04 -9.52
C THR A 73 -3.57 16.75 -8.90
N VAL A 74 -2.72 16.83 -7.90
CA VAL A 74 -2.24 15.69 -7.11
C VAL A 74 -2.89 15.75 -5.73
N ILE A 75 -3.47 14.64 -5.29
CA ILE A 75 -4.11 14.46 -3.98
C ILE A 75 -3.46 13.23 -3.34
N ASP A 76 -2.61 13.45 -2.34
CA ASP A 76 -1.79 12.37 -1.79
C ASP A 76 -1.52 12.58 -0.29
N HIS A 77 -1.09 11.53 0.40
CA HIS A 77 -0.79 11.55 1.83
C HIS A 77 0.57 10.93 2.15
N HIS A 78 1.36 10.58 1.14
CA HIS A 78 2.67 9.97 1.34
C HIS A 78 3.72 11.01 1.71
N LYS A 79 4.31 10.88 2.92
CA LYS A 79 5.30 11.81 3.46
C LYS A 79 6.51 12.03 2.53
N THR A 80 7.00 10.97 1.91
CA THR A 80 8.13 11.03 0.97
C THR A 80 7.83 11.87 -0.28
N ALA A 81 6.57 11.85 -0.74
CA ALA A 81 6.12 12.68 -1.84
C ALA A 81 5.95 14.15 -1.40
N GLU A 82 5.32 14.39 -0.24
CA GLU A 82 5.20 15.75 0.31
C GLU A 82 6.54 16.45 0.40
N ASP A 83 7.57 15.80 0.95
CA ASP A 83 8.90 16.40 1.15
C ASP A 83 9.52 16.96 -0.13
N THR A 84 9.18 16.40 -1.30
CA THR A 84 9.72 16.79 -2.61
C THR A 84 8.76 17.62 -3.46
N LEU A 85 7.47 17.66 -3.15
CA LEU A 85 6.42 18.21 -4.02
C LEU A 85 5.57 19.31 -3.37
N LYS A 86 5.70 19.57 -2.07
CA LYS A 86 4.85 20.53 -1.31
C LYS A 86 4.90 21.98 -1.78
N ASP A 87 5.92 22.35 -2.55
CA ASP A 87 6.06 23.68 -3.15
C ASP A 87 5.35 23.80 -4.51
N LEU A 88 4.82 22.71 -5.05
CA LEU A 88 4.01 22.72 -6.28
C LEU A 88 2.55 23.03 -5.92
N ASP A 89 2.02 24.12 -6.47
CA ASP A 89 0.67 24.67 -6.18
C ASP A 89 -0.48 23.74 -6.57
N PHE A 90 -0.22 22.76 -7.42
CA PHE A 90 -1.20 21.75 -7.85
C PHE A 90 -1.12 20.43 -7.06
N CYS A 91 -0.25 20.35 -6.04
CA CYS A 91 -0.11 19.18 -5.18
C CYS A 91 -0.72 19.48 -3.80
N HIS A 92 -1.64 18.63 -3.36
CA HIS A 92 -2.35 18.74 -2.08
C HIS A 92 -2.01 17.53 -1.22
N PHE A 93 -1.35 17.79 -0.08
CA PHE A 93 -0.92 16.77 0.86
C PHE A 93 -1.56 16.97 2.23
N ASP A 94 -2.05 15.90 2.83
CA ASP A 94 -2.46 15.86 4.24
C ASP A 94 -2.27 14.44 4.79
N MET A 95 -1.27 14.27 5.67
CA MET A 95 -0.94 12.98 6.30
C MET A 95 -1.92 12.57 7.41
N SER A 96 -2.88 13.41 7.77
CA SER A 96 -3.91 13.08 8.77
C SER A 96 -5.05 12.22 8.19
N HIS A 97 -5.12 12.15 6.85
CA HIS A 97 -6.13 11.42 6.09
C HIS A 97 -5.52 10.51 5.04
N CYS A 98 -6.21 9.43 4.67
CA CYS A 98 -5.85 8.60 3.54
C CYS A 98 -6.31 9.20 2.20
N GLY A 99 -5.79 8.69 1.08
CA GLY A 99 -6.09 9.20 -0.26
C GLY A 99 -7.59 9.21 -0.59
N ALA A 100 -8.34 8.19 -0.16
CA ALA A 100 -9.80 8.11 -0.36
C ALA A 100 -10.57 9.20 0.39
N ILE A 101 -10.20 9.49 1.64
CA ILE A 101 -10.82 10.58 2.42
C ILE A 101 -10.46 11.94 1.82
N LEU A 102 -9.21 12.16 1.42
CA LEU A 102 -8.81 13.39 0.73
C LEU A 102 -9.58 13.58 -0.59
N SER A 103 -9.73 12.50 -1.37
CA SER A 103 -10.54 12.49 -2.59
C SER A 103 -12.01 12.77 -2.33
N TRP A 104 -12.57 12.25 -1.22
CA TRP A 104 -13.92 12.57 -0.79
C TRP A 104 -14.10 14.07 -0.53
N TYR A 105 -13.21 14.68 0.26
CA TYR A 105 -13.25 16.09 0.55
C TYR A 105 -13.05 16.97 -0.70
N TYR A 106 -12.15 16.56 -1.59
CA TYR A 106 -11.97 17.26 -2.87
C TYR A 106 -13.24 17.24 -3.72
N CYS A 107 -13.93 16.11 -3.76
CA CYS A 107 -15.14 15.93 -4.57
C CYS A 107 -16.38 16.61 -3.96
N ASN A 108 -16.51 16.63 -2.61
CA ASN A 108 -17.75 16.98 -1.91
C ASN A 108 -17.63 18.20 -0.99
N GLY A 109 -16.41 18.70 -0.72
CA GLY A 109 -16.11 19.76 0.24
C GLY A 109 -15.81 19.24 1.64
N LEU A 110 -15.00 20.01 2.39
CA LEU A 110 -14.49 19.63 3.72
C LEU A 110 -15.57 19.42 4.78
N ASN A 111 -16.74 20.05 4.61
CA ASN A 111 -17.85 19.94 5.56
C ASN A 111 -18.74 18.71 5.33
N LYS A 112 -18.43 17.89 4.33
CA LYS A 112 -19.22 16.72 3.99
C LYS A 112 -18.63 15.46 4.65
N GLU A 113 -19.38 14.89 5.58
CA GLU A 113 -18.95 13.69 6.30
C GLU A 113 -18.64 12.54 5.35
N PRO A 114 -17.45 11.90 5.45
CA PRO A 114 -17.11 10.75 4.63
C PRO A 114 -17.97 9.51 4.95
N PRO A 115 -18.31 8.70 3.94
CA PRO A 115 -18.99 7.43 4.13
C PRO A 115 -18.24 6.49 5.08
N LEU A 116 -19.00 5.64 5.79
CA LEU A 116 -18.43 4.70 6.76
C LEU A 116 -17.42 3.74 6.11
N LEU A 117 -17.68 3.33 4.86
CA LEU A 117 -16.76 2.51 4.07
C LEU A 117 -15.35 3.14 3.98
N LEU A 118 -15.27 4.43 3.66
CA LEU A 118 -13.98 5.13 3.54
C LEU A 118 -13.29 5.32 4.90
N LYS A 119 -14.06 5.47 5.98
CA LYS A 119 -13.48 5.56 7.33
C LYS A 119 -12.82 4.25 7.77
N TYR A 120 -13.38 3.09 7.43
CA TYR A 120 -12.75 1.81 7.68
C TYR A 120 -11.46 1.64 6.86
N ILE A 121 -11.46 2.11 5.62
CA ILE A 121 -10.27 2.10 4.78
C ILE A 121 -9.18 2.99 5.40
N GLU A 122 -9.51 4.22 5.82
CA GLU A 122 -8.57 5.11 6.50
C GLU A 122 -8.02 4.51 7.80
N ASP A 123 -8.86 3.84 8.60
CA ASP A 123 -8.45 3.22 9.85
C ASP A 123 -7.36 2.15 9.64
N GLN A 124 -7.45 1.39 8.54
CA GLN A 124 -6.43 0.43 8.12
C GLN A 124 -5.22 1.12 7.52
N ASP A 125 -5.42 2.02 6.58
CA ASP A 125 -4.36 2.63 5.78
C ASP A 125 -3.39 3.43 6.64
N LEU A 126 -3.93 4.22 7.57
CA LEU A 126 -3.15 4.96 8.57
C LEU A 126 -2.77 4.12 9.80
N TRP A 127 -3.01 2.80 9.75
CA TRP A 127 -2.66 1.84 10.80
C TRP A 127 -3.21 2.19 12.19
N LYS A 128 -4.37 2.85 12.26
CA LYS A 128 -5.01 3.30 13.50
C LYS A 128 -5.66 2.14 14.27
N TRP A 129 -6.38 1.27 13.58
CA TRP A 129 -7.12 0.11 14.11
C TRP A 129 -8.03 0.45 15.30
N GLN A 130 -8.71 1.60 15.22
CA GLN A 130 -9.57 2.14 16.28
C GLN A 130 -11.06 1.93 16.02
N MET A 131 -11.44 1.64 14.77
CA MET A 131 -12.83 1.42 14.41
C MET A 131 -13.32 0.05 14.90
N PRO A 132 -14.55 -0.04 15.44
CA PRO A 132 -15.12 -1.32 15.87
C PRO A 132 -15.19 -2.30 14.70
N PHE A 133 -14.81 -3.56 14.93
CA PHE A 133 -14.88 -4.63 13.92
C PHE A 133 -14.10 -4.36 12.62
N ALA A 134 -13.09 -3.50 12.67
CA ALA A 134 -12.34 -3.10 11.48
C ALA A 134 -11.80 -4.31 10.69
N LYS A 135 -11.29 -5.32 11.37
CA LYS A 135 -10.74 -6.52 10.71
C LYS A 135 -11.80 -7.31 9.94
N GLU A 136 -12.98 -7.49 10.53
CA GLU A 136 -14.11 -8.18 9.92
C GLU A 136 -14.61 -7.40 8.69
N ILE A 137 -14.81 -6.10 8.84
CA ILE A 137 -15.27 -5.22 7.76
C ILE A 137 -14.28 -5.22 6.59
N LEU A 138 -13.01 -5.02 6.88
CA LEU A 138 -11.97 -5.00 5.86
C LEU A 138 -11.76 -6.36 5.19
N ALA A 139 -11.92 -7.47 5.92
CA ALA A 139 -11.87 -8.80 5.32
C ALA A 139 -12.97 -9.03 4.28
N VAL A 140 -14.17 -8.46 4.50
CA VAL A 140 -15.25 -8.51 3.50
C VAL A 140 -14.91 -7.62 2.31
N ILE A 141 -14.48 -6.39 2.52
CA ILE A 141 -14.08 -5.48 1.44
C ILE A 141 -13.00 -6.12 0.55
N ASP A 142 -11.96 -6.71 1.16
CA ASP A 142 -10.86 -7.38 0.46
C ASP A 142 -11.29 -8.67 -0.28
N SER A 143 -12.42 -9.25 0.07
CA SER A 143 -12.90 -10.50 -0.55
C SER A 143 -13.60 -10.29 -1.89
N TYR A 144 -13.88 -9.05 -2.25
CA TYR A 144 -14.58 -8.68 -3.46
C TYR A 144 -13.67 -7.97 -4.47
N ASP A 145 -13.98 -8.15 -5.76
CA ASP A 145 -13.36 -7.36 -6.82
C ASP A 145 -13.79 -5.88 -6.73
N TYR A 146 -12.88 -4.98 -7.09
CA TYR A 146 -13.18 -3.56 -7.10
C TYR A 146 -14.09 -3.18 -8.26
N SER A 147 -15.35 -2.86 -7.96
CA SER A 147 -16.30 -2.30 -8.90
C SER A 147 -17.17 -1.23 -8.24
N PHE A 148 -17.57 -0.21 -9.01
CA PHE A 148 -18.38 0.89 -8.50
C PHE A 148 -19.67 0.41 -7.85
N ARG A 149 -20.42 -0.42 -8.57
CA ARG A 149 -21.71 -0.97 -8.11
C ARG A 149 -21.53 -1.74 -6.80
N LEU A 150 -20.49 -2.54 -6.69
CA LEU A 150 -20.24 -3.33 -5.49
C LEU A 150 -19.87 -2.44 -4.30
N TRP A 151 -19.08 -1.40 -4.50
CA TRP A 151 -18.73 -0.47 -3.44
C TRP A 151 -19.92 0.36 -2.95
N GLU A 152 -20.86 0.73 -3.83
CA GLU A 152 -22.15 1.30 -3.43
C GLU A 152 -22.93 0.31 -2.55
N GLU A 153 -22.98 -0.95 -2.92
CA GLU A 153 -23.61 -2.01 -2.14
C GLU A 153 -22.95 -2.21 -0.77
N LEU A 154 -21.62 -2.32 -0.72
CA LEU A 154 -20.88 -2.47 0.54
C LEU A 154 -21.11 -1.26 1.46
N ASN A 155 -21.06 -0.05 0.91
CA ASN A 155 -21.36 1.16 1.68
C ASN A 155 -22.80 1.19 2.21
N TYR A 156 -23.78 0.72 1.44
CA TYR A 156 -25.16 0.58 1.89
C TYR A 156 -25.30 -0.45 3.01
N ARG A 157 -24.68 -1.62 2.87
CA ARG A 157 -24.71 -2.68 3.88
C ARG A 157 -24.15 -2.24 5.23
N LEU A 158 -23.15 -1.35 5.24
CA LEU A 158 -22.56 -0.79 6.47
C LEU A 158 -23.48 0.19 7.21
N GLN A 159 -24.52 0.71 6.57
CA GLN A 159 -25.45 1.70 7.13
C GLN A 159 -26.78 1.09 7.59
N ASP A 160 -27.06 -0.15 7.26
CA ASP A 160 -28.28 -0.89 7.62
C ASP A 160 -27.97 -1.88 8.74
N ASP A 161 -28.65 -1.78 9.88
CA ASP A 161 -28.35 -2.58 11.09
C ASP A 161 -28.41 -4.09 10.86
N GLN A 162 -29.39 -4.56 10.08
CA GLN A 162 -29.51 -5.98 9.77
C GLN A 162 -28.38 -6.44 8.87
N LYS A 163 -28.12 -5.71 7.78
CA LYS A 163 -27.06 -6.01 6.83
C LYS A 163 -25.67 -5.86 7.45
N PHE A 164 -25.49 -4.95 8.39
CA PHE A 164 -24.26 -4.83 9.16
C PHE A 164 -23.96 -6.10 9.96
N SER A 165 -24.96 -6.69 10.62
CA SER A 165 -24.80 -7.96 11.34
C SER A 165 -24.41 -9.11 10.42
N GLU A 166 -25.02 -9.19 9.23
CA GLU A 166 -24.66 -10.15 8.19
C GLU A 166 -23.24 -9.93 7.68
N PHE A 167 -22.83 -8.66 7.50
CA PHE A 167 -21.50 -8.26 7.09
C PHE A 167 -20.43 -8.72 8.11
N LEU A 168 -20.70 -8.55 9.41
CA LEU A 168 -19.80 -9.02 10.47
C LEU A 168 -19.69 -10.55 10.51
N ALA A 169 -20.77 -11.27 10.31
CA ALA A 169 -20.77 -12.74 10.26
C ALA A 169 -19.93 -13.25 9.07
N GLU A 170 -20.05 -12.62 7.90
CA GLU A 170 -19.24 -12.88 6.70
C GLU A 170 -17.76 -12.62 6.98
N GLY A 171 -17.41 -11.45 7.52
CA GLY A 171 -16.04 -11.08 7.87
C GLY A 171 -15.39 -12.02 8.87
N SER A 172 -16.14 -12.40 9.92
CA SER A 172 -15.68 -13.38 10.90
C SER A 172 -15.40 -14.75 10.28
N ALA A 173 -16.19 -15.18 9.29
CA ALA A 173 -15.96 -16.42 8.56
C ALA A 173 -14.67 -16.35 7.69
N LEU A 174 -14.46 -15.22 6.99
CA LEU A 174 -13.28 -14.96 6.19
C LEU A 174 -12.00 -14.91 7.04
N LEU A 175 -12.05 -14.24 8.20
CA LEU A 175 -10.92 -14.19 9.13
C LEU A 175 -10.58 -15.58 9.69
N ARG A 176 -11.56 -16.41 10.04
CA ARG A 176 -11.31 -17.80 10.47
C ARG A 176 -10.62 -18.62 9.39
N GLN A 177 -11.07 -18.50 8.15
CA GLN A 177 -10.44 -19.17 7.01
C GLN A 177 -9.00 -18.66 6.80
N ARG A 178 -8.80 -17.33 6.80
CA ARG A 178 -7.49 -16.69 6.66
C ARG A 178 -6.51 -17.18 7.72
N GLU A 179 -6.90 -17.16 9.00
CA GLU A 179 -6.05 -17.61 10.10
C GLU A 179 -5.69 -19.10 9.97
N LYS A 180 -6.64 -19.95 9.56
CA LYS A 180 -6.37 -21.36 9.27
C LYS A 180 -5.31 -21.50 8.16
N LYS A 181 -5.44 -20.74 7.06
CA LYS A 181 -4.47 -20.76 5.95
C LYS A 181 -3.11 -20.23 6.37
N ILE A 182 -3.07 -19.15 7.12
CA ILE A 182 -1.81 -18.62 7.68
C ILE A 182 -1.11 -19.69 8.52
N LYS A 183 -1.82 -20.41 9.40
CA LYS A 183 -1.25 -21.50 10.21
C LYS A 183 -0.71 -22.64 9.36
N GLU A 184 -1.45 -23.06 8.33
CA GLU A 184 -1.03 -24.13 7.40
C GLU A 184 0.27 -23.74 6.64
N ILE A 185 0.36 -22.48 6.18
CA ILE A 185 1.53 -21.96 5.47
C ILE A 185 2.70 -21.76 6.44
N TYR A 186 2.45 -21.16 7.59
CA TYR A 186 3.44 -20.93 8.64
C TYR A 186 4.12 -22.24 9.11
N ALA A 187 3.41 -23.35 9.15
CA ALA A 187 3.97 -24.65 9.49
C ALA A 187 5.11 -25.08 8.55
N LYS A 188 5.25 -24.45 7.37
CA LYS A 188 6.30 -24.69 6.39
C LYS A 188 7.44 -23.68 6.46
N LYS A 189 7.53 -22.95 7.57
CA LYS A 189 8.62 -21.99 7.79
C LYS A 189 9.99 -22.68 7.75
N HIS A 190 10.96 -21.93 7.30
CA HIS A 190 12.35 -22.33 7.17
C HIS A 190 13.26 -21.11 7.37
N THR A 191 14.56 -21.25 7.21
CA THR A 191 15.51 -20.14 7.25
C THR A 191 16.07 -19.86 5.85
N LEU A 192 16.39 -18.59 5.60
CA LEU A 192 17.21 -18.15 4.47
C LEU A 192 18.43 -17.42 5.02
N THR A 193 19.58 -17.61 4.36
CA THR A 193 20.77 -16.84 4.69
C THR A 193 20.73 -15.49 3.98
N VAL A 194 20.79 -14.41 4.74
CA VAL A 194 20.79 -13.02 4.25
C VAL A 194 22.01 -12.30 4.83
N PHE A 195 22.94 -11.91 3.99
CA PHE A 195 24.23 -11.33 4.41
C PHE A 195 24.98 -12.18 5.45
N GLY A 196 24.90 -13.52 5.34
CA GLY A 196 25.53 -14.46 6.27
C GLY A 196 24.75 -14.75 7.55
N GLU A 197 23.62 -14.09 7.80
CA GLU A 197 22.72 -14.33 8.94
C GLU A 197 21.56 -15.25 8.56
N GLU A 198 21.17 -16.17 9.44
CA GLU A 198 19.99 -17.00 9.27
C GLU A 198 18.72 -16.24 9.67
N ILE A 199 17.84 -15.99 8.68
CA ILE A 199 16.61 -15.23 8.85
C ILE A 199 15.39 -16.14 8.66
N PRO A 200 14.40 -16.14 9.57
CA PRO A 200 13.20 -16.93 9.42
C PRO A 200 12.37 -16.46 8.23
N ALA A 201 11.91 -17.41 7.43
CA ALA A 201 11.24 -17.14 6.17
C ALA A 201 10.08 -18.10 5.90
N VAL A 202 9.14 -17.67 5.07
CA VAL A 202 8.06 -18.49 4.52
C VAL A 202 7.90 -18.23 3.03
N ASN A 203 7.77 -19.31 2.25
CA ASN A 203 7.44 -19.18 0.83
C ASN A 203 5.91 -19.14 0.66
N SER A 204 5.38 -18.00 0.25
CA SER A 204 3.95 -17.84 -0.04
C SER A 204 3.68 -16.57 -0.85
N PRO A 205 2.85 -16.63 -1.91
CA PRO A 205 2.32 -15.44 -2.59
C PRO A 205 1.16 -14.78 -1.83
N LEU A 206 0.64 -15.43 -0.76
CA LEU A 206 -0.49 -14.95 0.02
C LEU A 206 -0.07 -14.59 1.45
N TYR A 207 -0.76 -13.62 2.05
CA TYR A 207 -0.60 -13.22 3.47
C TYR A 207 0.84 -12.88 3.86
N GLN A 208 1.58 -12.29 2.94
CA GLN A 208 3.02 -12.05 3.10
C GLN A 208 3.35 -11.18 4.31
N SER A 209 2.58 -10.12 4.54
CA SER A 209 2.78 -9.20 5.66
C SER A 209 2.64 -9.91 7.00
N GLU A 210 1.58 -10.68 7.17
CA GLU A 210 1.29 -11.42 8.40
C GLU A 210 2.27 -12.56 8.61
N LEU A 211 2.63 -13.26 7.54
CA LEU A 211 3.59 -14.37 7.62
C LEU A 211 4.99 -13.86 7.98
N ALA A 212 5.46 -12.78 7.35
CA ALA A 212 6.77 -12.20 7.63
C ALA A 212 6.85 -11.69 9.09
N ALA A 213 5.81 -10.98 9.56
CA ALA A 213 5.73 -10.53 10.95
C ALA A 213 5.73 -11.72 11.92
N ARG A 214 4.89 -12.73 11.66
CA ARG A 214 4.74 -13.89 12.53
C ARG A 214 6.03 -14.72 12.65
N VAL A 215 6.75 -14.96 11.54
CA VAL A 215 8.01 -15.71 11.63
C VAL A 215 9.08 -14.94 12.42
N ALA A 216 9.10 -13.60 12.31
CA ALA A 216 10.01 -12.76 13.08
C ALA A 216 9.67 -12.78 14.58
N GLU A 217 8.39 -12.60 14.92
CA GLU A 217 7.93 -12.53 16.30
C GLU A 217 8.12 -13.85 17.05
N GLU A 218 7.73 -14.98 16.43
CA GLU A 218 7.84 -16.29 17.08
C GLU A 218 9.29 -16.79 17.16
N ALA A 219 10.15 -16.41 16.22
CA ALA A 219 11.58 -16.73 16.28
C ALA A 219 12.37 -15.75 17.18
N GLY A 220 11.78 -14.61 17.57
CA GLY A 220 12.47 -13.58 18.34
C GLY A 220 13.59 -12.87 17.58
N THR A 221 13.49 -12.80 16.25
CA THR A 221 14.48 -12.17 15.36
C THR A 221 14.15 -10.72 15.08
N LYS A 222 15.14 -9.93 14.62
CA LYS A 222 14.98 -8.52 14.27
C LYS A 222 13.93 -8.34 13.18
N TYR A 223 13.90 -9.25 12.19
CA TYR A 223 12.93 -9.25 11.09
C TYR A 223 12.68 -10.67 10.58
N GLY A 224 11.61 -10.82 9.79
CA GLY A 224 11.25 -12.05 9.09
C GLY A 224 10.87 -11.78 7.64
N LEU A 225 10.86 -12.84 6.85
CA LEU A 225 10.65 -12.79 5.41
C LEU A 225 9.45 -13.63 4.99
N ALA A 226 8.64 -13.09 4.09
CA ALA A 226 7.78 -13.89 3.23
C ALA A 226 8.16 -13.62 1.77
N TYR A 227 8.20 -14.67 0.94
CA TYR A 227 8.65 -14.52 -0.43
C TYR A 227 7.93 -15.47 -1.38
N TYR A 228 7.97 -15.15 -2.66
CA TYR A 228 7.48 -16.04 -3.73
C TYR A 228 8.21 -15.74 -5.05
N PHE A 229 8.15 -16.69 -5.99
CA PHE A 229 8.62 -16.50 -7.35
C PHE A 229 7.50 -15.96 -8.23
N ASP A 230 7.72 -14.83 -8.92
CA ASP A 230 6.71 -14.16 -9.75
C ASP A 230 6.85 -14.46 -11.27
N GLY A 231 7.70 -15.41 -11.63
CA GLY A 231 8.00 -15.77 -13.02
C GLY A 231 9.31 -15.16 -13.54
N ASP A 232 9.82 -14.10 -12.89
CA ASP A 232 11.05 -13.40 -13.29
C ASP A 232 12.09 -13.36 -12.16
N GLY A 233 11.64 -13.43 -10.90
CA GLY A 233 12.50 -13.38 -9.72
C GLY A 233 11.73 -13.65 -8.44
N TYR A 234 12.41 -13.51 -7.32
CA TYR A 234 11.85 -13.70 -6.00
C TYR A 234 11.48 -12.35 -5.40
N VAL A 235 10.18 -12.15 -5.15
CA VAL A 235 9.62 -10.97 -4.47
C VAL A 235 9.60 -11.25 -2.98
N PHE A 236 10.15 -10.33 -2.19
CA PHE A 236 10.24 -10.40 -0.74
C PHE A 236 9.40 -9.33 -0.07
N SER A 237 8.64 -9.75 0.93
CA SER A 237 8.05 -8.89 1.95
C SER A 237 8.82 -9.08 3.25
N ILE A 238 9.29 -7.98 3.83
CA ILE A 238 10.07 -7.97 5.07
C ILE A 238 9.31 -7.20 6.13
N ARG A 239 9.25 -7.76 7.35
CA ARG A 239 8.59 -7.13 8.51
C ARG A 239 9.51 -7.20 9.71
N CYS A 240 9.54 -6.13 10.52
CA CYS A 240 10.26 -6.16 11.79
C CYS A 240 9.60 -7.14 12.77
N GLY A 241 10.40 -7.69 13.68
CA GLY A 241 9.94 -8.53 14.78
C GLY A 241 9.40 -7.70 15.95
N LYS A 242 9.46 -8.27 17.17
CA LYS A 242 8.99 -7.61 18.40
C LYS A 242 9.74 -6.33 18.72
N GLU A 243 11.03 -6.28 18.42
CA GLU A 243 11.85 -5.06 18.52
C GLU A 243 11.52 -4.14 17.34
N LYS A 244 10.49 -3.31 17.50
CA LYS A 244 10.00 -2.38 16.46
C LYS A 244 11.01 -1.29 16.05
N ASP A 245 12.17 -1.25 16.69
CA ASP A 245 13.21 -0.24 16.40
C ASP A 245 14.12 -0.61 15.22
N PHE A 246 14.10 -1.87 14.77
CA PHE A 246 14.88 -2.28 13.62
C PHE A 246 14.28 -1.70 12.33
N ASP A 247 15.11 -1.04 11.52
CA ASP A 247 14.69 -0.47 10.23
C ASP A 247 14.85 -1.48 9.09
N VAL A 248 13.72 -2.13 8.72
CA VAL A 248 13.73 -3.12 7.63
C VAL A 248 13.88 -2.45 6.25
N SER A 249 13.63 -1.14 6.12
CA SER A 249 13.83 -0.44 4.86
C SER A 249 15.31 -0.38 4.49
N ALA A 250 16.19 -0.27 5.47
CA ALA A 250 17.64 -0.31 5.26
C ALA A 250 18.14 -1.66 4.68
N VAL A 251 17.43 -2.76 5.00
CA VAL A 251 17.70 -4.07 4.37
C VAL A 251 17.18 -4.10 2.94
N ALA A 252 15.95 -3.64 2.71
CA ALA A 252 15.32 -3.65 1.39
C ALA A 252 16.09 -2.81 0.37
N VAL A 253 16.57 -1.62 0.77
CA VAL A 253 17.36 -0.70 -0.08
C VAL A 253 18.64 -1.37 -0.60
N LYS A 254 19.30 -2.24 0.18
CA LYS A 254 20.50 -2.99 -0.28
C LYS A 254 20.23 -3.89 -1.49
N PHE A 255 18.99 -4.28 -1.69
CA PHE A 255 18.53 -5.07 -2.84
C PHE A 255 17.84 -4.22 -3.92
N GLY A 256 17.87 -2.88 -3.80
CA GLY A 256 17.18 -1.98 -4.73
C GLY A 256 15.67 -1.88 -4.49
N GLY A 257 15.20 -2.31 -3.32
CA GLY A 257 13.83 -2.17 -2.86
C GLY A 257 13.64 -0.95 -1.97
N GLY A 258 12.57 -0.96 -1.15
CA GLY A 258 12.24 0.13 -0.24
C GLY A 258 10.97 -0.13 0.56
N GLY A 259 10.50 0.91 1.24
CA GLY A 259 9.30 0.87 2.09
C GLY A 259 9.48 1.68 3.37
N HIS A 260 8.76 1.27 4.41
CA HIS A 260 8.78 1.92 5.72
C HIS A 260 9.68 1.18 6.70
N LYS A 261 10.04 1.85 7.81
CA LYS A 261 10.87 1.30 8.90
C LYS A 261 10.40 -0.10 9.35
N ALA A 262 9.10 -0.31 9.49
CA ALA A 262 8.53 -1.57 9.99
C ALA A 262 8.13 -2.57 8.89
N ALA A 263 8.00 -2.12 7.63
CA ALA A 263 7.43 -2.89 6.53
C ALA A 263 8.03 -2.45 5.20
N SER A 264 8.77 -3.33 4.54
CA SER A 264 9.45 -3.05 3.27
C SER A 264 9.38 -4.25 2.34
N GLY A 265 9.79 -4.06 1.09
CA GLY A 265 9.86 -5.12 0.11
C GLY A 265 11.01 -4.93 -0.86
N PHE A 266 11.46 -6.03 -1.47
CA PHE A 266 12.50 -6.01 -2.50
C PHE A 266 12.36 -7.22 -3.42
N LYS A 267 13.10 -7.22 -4.52
CA LYS A 267 13.13 -8.33 -5.48
C LYS A 267 14.58 -8.72 -5.81
N VAL A 268 14.84 -10.01 -5.88
CA VAL A 268 16.12 -10.57 -6.37
C VAL A 268 15.87 -11.57 -7.49
N LYS A 269 16.85 -11.76 -8.36
CA LYS A 269 16.74 -12.75 -9.47
C LYS A 269 16.88 -14.18 -8.95
N ASN A 270 17.79 -14.41 -8.00
CA ASN A 270 18.06 -15.72 -7.41
C ASN A 270 18.14 -15.61 -5.89
N LEU A 271 17.80 -16.68 -5.17
CA LEU A 271 17.92 -16.69 -3.70
C LEU A 271 19.38 -16.55 -3.20
N LYS A 272 20.38 -16.98 -3.99
CA LYS A 272 21.80 -16.76 -3.65
C LYS A 272 22.18 -15.28 -3.59
N ASP A 273 21.48 -14.42 -4.33
CA ASP A 273 21.72 -12.97 -4.38
C ASP A 273 21.45 -12.30 -3.02
N LEU A 274 20.77 -13.00 -2.08
CA LEU A 274 20.53 -12.51 -0.72
C LEU A 274 21.82 -12.31 0.09
N ASN A 275 22.92 -12.93 -0.33
CA ASN A 275 24.22 -12.77 0.32
C ASN A 275 25.12 -11.76 -0.43
N GLU A 276 24.66 -11.20 -1.54
CA GLU A 276 25.39 -10.25 -2.37
C GLU A 276 24.79 -8.82 -2.18
N CYS A 277 25.57 -7.87 -1.68
CA CYS A 277 25.14 -6.48 -1.55
C CYS A 277 25.25 -5.78 -2.92
N LYS A 278 24.13 -5.31 -3.47
CA LYS A 278 24.11 -4.56 -4.75
C LYS A 278 24.46 -3.08 -4.62
N VAL A 279 24.51 -2.55 -3.39
CA VAL A 279 24.80 -1.15 -3.11
C VAL A 279 26.10 -1.05 -2.33
N GLU A 280 27.12 -0.41 -2.90
CA GLU A 280 28.31 -0.03 -2.15
C GLU A 280 27.91 0.97 -1.05
N ILE A 281 28.08 0.58 0.22
CA ILE A 281 27.88 1.48 1.35
C ILE A 281 29.01 2.52 1.29
N PRO A 282 28.73 3.83 1.22
CA PRO A 282 29.76 4.85 1.34
C PRO A 282 30.58 4.62 2.62
N ALA A 283 31.89 4.73 2.52
CA ALA A 283 32.86 4.37 3.57
C ALA A 283 32.72 5.16 4.90
N ALA A 284 31.76 6.09 5.02
CA ALA A 284 31.55 6.95 6.18
C ALA A 284 30.88 6.24 7.40
N GLU A 285 30.23 5.09 7.23
CA GLU A 285 29.55 4.41 8.35
C GLU A 285 30.32 3.23 8.95
N ARG A 286 31.53 2.95 8.51
CA ARG A 286 32.39 1.86 9.05
C ARG A 286 33.16 2.18 10.33
N LYS A 287 32.99 3.38 10.91
CA LYS A 287 33.65 3.76 12.15
C LYS A 287 32.62 3.92 13.26
N ASN A 288 32.23 2.85 13.92
CA ASN A 288 31.77 2.87 15.33
C ASN A 288 31.42 1.47 15.89
N HIS A 289 32.20 0.44 15.57
CA HIS A 289 32.15 -0.80 16.37
C HIS A 289 33.54 -1.41 16.50
N GLN A 290 34.48 -0.63 17.06
CA GLN A 290 35.69 -1.13 17.74
C GLN A 290 36.00 -0.14 18.86
N HIS A 291 35.80 -0.60 20.06
CA HIS A 291 36.20 -0.18 21.41
C HIS A 291 34.96 -0.06 22.34
N ASP A 292 34.71 -0.97 23.15
CA ASP A 292 35.11 -1.42 24.50
C ASP A 292 34.33 -2.67 24.93
#